data_c9296a31574d40c5c2755806be598a73
#
_entry.id   c9296a31574d40c5c2755806be598a73
#
_cell.length_a   1.000
_cell.length_b   1.000
_cell.length_c   1.000
_cell.angle_alpha   90.00
_cell.angle_beta   90.00
_cell.angle_gamma   90.00
#
_symmetry.space_group_name_H-M   'P 1'
#
loop_
_entity.id
_entity.type
_entity.pdbx_description
1 polymer ?
#
loop_
_entity_poly.entity_id
_entity_poly.type
_entity_poly.pdbx_seq_one_letter_code
_entity_poly.pdbx_strand_id
1 'polypeptide(L)'
;QRGAAQYEKQASRDEYISVLEGHAKLLVNLWDYLDTGLFLDHRPLRLRIAEQAKSKDFLNLFCYTGSATVHAAIGGARSTTSVDMSNTYLGWLRKNLAHNGLGESHHEIVRANCLQWLEKDEGSYDLILLDPPSFSNSKNMDESFDVQRDHAELVRVAMSHLRPGGVLYFSNNRRGFKLD
;
A
#
# COMPACT_ATOMS: atom_id res chain seq x y z
N GLN A 1 1.91 -21.21 -3.83
CA GLN A 1 1.51 -20.88 -5.20
C GLN A 1 2.49 -19.86 -5.75
N ARG A 2 3.01 -20.05 -6.96
CA ARG A 2 4.11 -19.27 -7.49
C ARG A 2 3.62 -18.07 -8.28
N GLY A 3 3.85 -16.95 -7.75
CA GLY A 3 4.16 -15.58 -8.19
C GLY A 3 3.37 -14.89 -9.30
N ALA A 4 2.98 -15.49 -10.38
CA ALA A 4 2.35 -14.78 -11.51
C ALA A 4 0.82 -14.93 -11.57
N ALA A 5 0.30 -16.07 -11.14
CA ALA A 5 -1.12 -16.40 -11.27
C ALA A 5 -2.05 -15.54 -10.39
N GLN A 6 -1.54 -14.94 -9.31
CA GLN A 6 -2.35 -14.07 -8.45
C GLN A 6 -2.73 -12.73 -9.12
N TYR A 7 -2.00 -12.35 -10.18
CA TYR A 7 -2.26 -11.11 -10.93
C TYR A 7 -3.07 -11.34 -12.19
N GLU A 8 -3.33 -12.61 -12.55
CA GLU A 8 -4.13 -12.94 -13.72
C GLU A 8 -5.61 -12.77 -13.42
N LYS A 9 -6.30 -12.05 -14.30
CA LYS A 9 -7.75 -11.88 -14.24
C LYS A 9 -8.44 -13.22 -14.55
N GLN A 10 -9.14 -13.78 -13.57
CA GLN A 10 -9.83 -15.09 -13.68
C GLN A 10 -11.20 -14.98 -14.36
N ALA A 11 -11.83 -13.80 -14.26
CA ALA A 11 -13.10 -13.47 -14.87
C ALA A 11 -13.13 -11.99 -15.26
N SER A 12 -14.17 -11.53 -15.91
CA SER A 12 -14.34 -10.14 -16.37
C SER A 12 -15.71 -9.60 -15.99
N ARG A 13 -16.12 -9.78 -14.74
CA ARG A 13 -17.40 -9.27 -14.27
C ARG A 13 -17.34 -7.79 -13.92
N ASP A 14 -16.18 -7.31 -13.48
CA ASP A 14 -15.96 -5.95 -12.95
C ASP A 14 -16.97 -5.57 -11.86
N GLU A 15 -17.44 -6.57 -11.10
CA GLU A 15 -18.40 -6.42 -10.02
C GLU A 15 -17.64 -6.23 -8.70
N TYR A 16 -17.97 -5.15 -8.00
CA TYR A 16 -17.38 -4.84 -6.70
C TYR A 16 -18.45 -4.87 -5.62
N ILE A 17 -18.11 -5.44 -4.47
CA ILE A 17 -18.91 -5.38 -3.25
C ILE A 17 -18.30 -4.32 -2.35
N SER A 18 -19.14 -3.44 -1.82
CA SER A 18 -18.72 -2.47 -0.81
C SER A 18 -18.77 -3.12 0.57
N VAL A 19 -17.64 -3.10 1.28
CA VAL A 19 -17.53 -3.55 2.67
C VAL A 19 -17.16 -2.39 3.56
N LEU A 20 -17.72 -2.34 4.77
CA LEU A 20 -17.44 -1.31 5.76
C LEU A 20 -16.38 -1.79 6.74
N GLU A 21 -15.32 -0.99 6.90
CA GLU A 21 -14.30 -1.21 7.92
C GLU A 21 -14.01 0.11 8.66
N GLY A 22 -14.40 0.19 9.93
CA GLY A 22 -14.42 1.46 10.65
C GLY A 22 -15.35 2.46 9.93
N HIS A 23 -14.80 3.59 9.50
CA HIS A 23 -15.54 4.60 8.71
C HIS A 23 -15.24 4.50 7.21
N ALA A 24 -14.36 3.59 6.80
CA ALA A 24 -13.98 3.39 5.40
C ALA A 24 -14.91 2.42 4.69
N LYS A 25 -15.34 2.78 3.48
CA LYS A 25 -16.02 1.90 2.54
C LYS A 25 -14.99 1.38 1.54
N LEU A 26 -14.74 0.08 1.56
CA LEU A 26 -13.74 -0.54 0.70
C LEU A 26 -14.43 -1.43 -0.33
N LEU A 27 -13.97 -1.35 -1.56
CA LEU A 27 -14.44 -2.19 -2.64
C LEU A 27 -13.64 -3.49 -2.66
N VAL A 28 -14.31 -4.63 -2.67
CA VAL A 28 -13.72 -5.96 -2.83
C VAL A 28 -14.28 -6.63 -4.08
N ASN A 29 -13.47 -7.46 -4.72
CA ASN A 29 -13.87 -8.25 -5.88
C ASN A 29 -13.64 -9.73 -5.57
N LEU A 30 -14.70 -10.52 -5.60
CA LEU A 30 -14.67 -11.95 -5.23
C LEU A 30 -14.57 -12.88 -6.44
N TRP A 31 -14.59 -12.34 -7.66
CA TRP A 31 -14.73 -13.14 -8.88
C TRP A 31 -13.57 -13.03 -9.85
N ASP A 32 -13.04 -11.80 -10.01
CA ASP A 32 -12.13 -11.52 -11.13
C ASP A 32 -10.67 -11.78 -10.82
N TYR A 33 -10.29 -11.77 -9.53
CA TYR A 33 -8.92 -11.93 -9.07
C TYR A 33 -8.80 -12.98 -7.97
N LEU A 34 -7.64 -13.57 -7.84
CA LEU A 34 -7.34 -14.49 -6.74
C LEU A 34 -7.39 -13.75 -5.39
N ASP A 35 -6.83 -12.55 -5.37
CA ASP A 35 -6.86 -11.68 -4.20
C ASP A 35 -8.10 -10.77 -4.24
N THR A 36 -8.84 -10.75 -3.15
CA THR A 36 -10.13 -10.03 -3.07
C THR A 36 -10.01 -8.51 -3.03
N GLY A 37 -8.80 -7.98 -2.96
CA GLY A 37 -8.54 -6.54 -2.85
C GLY A 37 -8.44 -6.02 -1.42
N LEU A 38 -8.57 -6.91 -0.41
CA LEU A 38 -8.51 -6.53 1.00
C LEU A 38 -7.87 -7.64 1.84
N PHE A 39 -6.75 -7.34 2.49
CA PHE A 39 -6.11 -8.22 3.46
C PHE A 39 -6.72 -8.00 4.85
N LEU A 40 -7.45 -9.01 5.35
CA LEU A 40 -8.22 -8.89 6.60
C LEU A 40 -7.34 -8.81 7.85
N ASP A 41 -6.19 -9.45 7.83
CA ASP A 41 -5.20 -9.44 8.90
C ASP A 41 -4.59 -8.06 9.16
N HIS A 42 -4.58 -7.17 8.16
CA HIS A 42 -4.14 -5.78 8.29
C HIS A 42 -5.19 -4.82 8.86
N ARG A 43 -6.40 -5.30 9.18
CA ARG A 43 -7.46 -4.45 9.73
C ARG A 43 -7.04 -3.66 10.97
N PRO A 44 -6.39 -4.26 12.01
CA PRO A 44 -5.95 -3.50 13.18
C PRO A 44 -4.95 -2.40 12.83
N LEU A 45 -4.05 -2.66 11.87
CA LEU A 45 -3.07 -1.70 11.39
C LEU A 45 -3.74 -0.53 10.67
N ARG A 46 -4.69 -0.79 9.76
CA ARG A 46 -5.43 0.27 9.06
C ARG A 46 -6.22 1.17 10.00
N LEU A 47 -6.90 0.60 11.01
CA LEU A 47 -7.61 1.38 12.02
C LEU A 47 -6.65 2.27 12.82
N ARG A 48 -5.48 1.74 13.21
CA ARG A 48 -4.45 2.53 13.90
C ARG A 48 -3.89 3.66 13.03
N ILE A 49 -3.69 3.41 11.72
CA ILE A 49 -3.30 4.46 10.77
C ILE A 49 -4.35 5.56 10.73
N ALA A 50 -5.65 5.22 10.64
CA ALA A 50 -6.73 6.22 10.67
C ALA A 50 -6.70 7.07 11.93
N GLU A 51 -6.51 6.47 13.12
CA GLU A 51 -6.42 7.17 14.40
C GLU A 51 -5.26 8.16 14.46
N GLN A 52 -4.14 7.84 13.81
CA GLN A 52 -2.91 8.63 13.87
C GLN A 52 -2.75 9.63 12.72
N ALA A 53 -3.57 9.53 11.66
CA ALA A 53 -3.35 10.26 10.42
C ALA A 53 -3.72 11.75 10.47
N LYS A 54 -4.50 12.19 11.46
CA LYS A 54 -5.01 13.56 11.51
C LYS A 54 -3.91 14.63 11.35
N SER A 55 -4.05 15.45 10.30
CA SER A 55 -3.15 16.55 9.93
C SER A 55 -1.72 16.09 9.60
N LYS A 56 -1.51 14.81 9.26
CA LYS A 56 -0.23 14.21 8.92
C LYS A 56 -0.12 13.91 7.44
N ASP A 57 1.10 13.85 6.93
CA ASP A 57 1.43 13.36 5.61
C ASP A 57 1.73 11.86 5.70
N PHE A 58 1.02 11.06 4.91
CA PHE A 58 1.09 9.60 4.92
C PHE A 58 1.67 9.07 3.62
N LEU A 59 2.68 8.23 3.72
CA LEU A 59 3.25 7.47 2.59
C LEU A 59 2.85 6.00 2.69
N ASN A 60 2.30 5.46 1.61
CA ASN A 60 1.92 4.06 1.48
C ASN A 60 2.73 3.40 0.35
N LEU A 61 3.73 2.62 0.72
CA LEU A 61 4.61 1.90 -0.21
C LEU A 61 4.12 0.48 -0.41
N PHE A 62 4.12 0.01 -1.67
CA PHE A 62 3.45 -1.22 -2.10
C PHE A 62 1.96 -1.18 -1.75
N CYS A 63 1.32 -0.07 -2.15
CA CYS A 63 0.03 0.33 -1.60
C CYS A 63 -1.14 -0.57 -1.99
N TYR A 64 -0.95 -1.49 -2.93
CA TYR A 64 -1.99 -2.43 -3.40
C TYR A 64 -3.26 -1.68 -3.81
N THR A 65 -4.43 -2.06 -3.33
CA THR A 65 -5.71 -1.40 -3.60
C THR A 65 -5.93 -0.11 -2.79
N GLY A 66 -4.93 0.31 -2.01
CA GLY A 66 -4.95 1.54 -1.24
C GLY A 66 -5.87 1.55 -0.03
N SER A 67 -6.25 0.39 0.51
CA SER A 67 -7.11 0.33 1.69
C SER A 67 -6.56 1.13 2.88
N ALA A 68 -5.24 1.09 3.12
CA ALA A 68 -4.60 1.89 4.16
C ALA A 68 -4.61 3.39 3.84
N THR A 69 -4.45 3.76 2.56
CA THR A 69 -4.57 5.15 2.10
C THR A 69 -5.96 5.73 2.38
N VAL A 70 -7.02 4.96 2.09
CA VAL A 70 -8.40 5.38 2.40
C VAL A 70 -8.57 5.59 3.90
N HIS A 71 -8.06 4.70 4.72
CA HIS A 71 -8.11 4.84 6.19
C HIS A 71 -7.37 6.09 6.67
N ALA A 72 -6.18 6.37 6.15
CA ALA A 72 -5.43 7.58 6.47
C ALA A 72 -6.21 8.84 6.07
N ALA A 73 -6.76 8.86 4.85
CA ALA A 73 -7.52 9.99 4.34
C ALA A 73 -8.78 10.27 5.17
N ILE A 74 -9.57 9.24 5.50
CA ILE A 74 -10.76 9.35 6.38
C ILE A 74 -10.36 9.76 7.80
N GLY A 75 -9.19 9.30 8.28
CA GLY A 75 -8.63 9.73 9.56
C GLY A 75 -8.15 11.18 9.58
N GLY A 76 -8.29 11.91 8.47
CA GLY A 76 -7.96 13.34 8.37
C GLY A 76 -6.50 13.61 8.03
N ALA A 77 -5.84 12.72 7.30
CA ALA A 77 -4.51 12.99 6.75
C ALA A 77 -4.52 14.29 5.95
N ARG A 78 -3.46 15.09 6.09
CA ARG A 78 -3.26 16.32 5.31
C ARG A 78 -3.01 15.98 3.85
N SER A 79 -2.20 14.96 3.62
CA SER A 79 -1.94 14.39 2.31
C SER A 79 -1.64 12.91 2.40
N THR A 80 -1.82 12.20 1.29
CA THR A 80 -1.35 10.82 1.15
C THR A 80 -0.62 10.65 -0.17
N THR A 81 0.50 9.94 -0.14
CA THR A 81 1.22 9.49 -1.34
C THR A 81 1.21 7.97 -1.37
N SER A 82 0.73 7.39 -2.46
CA SER A 82 0.58 5.93 -2.61
C SER A 82 1.36 5.46 -3.81
N VAL A 83 2.28 4.52 -3.60
CA VAL A 83 3.20 4.03 -4.64
C VAL A 83 3.00 2.54 -4.86
N ASP A 84 2.80 2.14 -6.11
CA ASP A 84 2.73 0.74 -6.55
C ASP A 84 3.11 0.62 -8.03
N MET A 85 3.54 -0.55 -8.47
CA MET A 85 3.84 -0.82 -9.88
C MET A 85 2.59 -1.17 -10.70
N SER A 86 1.56 -1.69 -10.06
CA SER A 86 0.39 -2.28 -10.71
C SER A 86 -0.64 -1.24 -11.09
N ASN A 87 -0.85 -1.03 -12.39
CA ASN A 87 -1.96 -0.21 -12.88
C ASN A 87 -3.33 -0.69 -12.39
N THR A 88 -3.52 -1.99 -12.27
CA THR A 88 -4.78 -2.59 -11.80
C THR A 88 -5.05 -2.17 -10.36
N TYR A 89 -4.07 -2.27 -9.49
CA TYR A 89 -4.23 -1.90 -8.09
C TYR A 89 -4.36 -0.40 -7.89
N LEU A 90 -3.60 0.41 -8.62
CA LEU A 90 -3.76 1.87 -8.58
C LEU A 90 -5.12 2.33 -9.14
N GLY A 91 -5.63 1.65 -10.16
CA GLY A 91 -7.01 1.86 -10.63
C GLY A 91 -8.06 1.51 -9.56
N TRP A 92 -7.81 0.48 -8.79
CA TRP A 92 -8.67 0.09 -7.67
C TRP A 92 -8.57 1.10 -6.51
N LEU A 93 -7.38 1.59 -6.19
CA LEU A 93 -7.19 2.67 -5.22
C LEU A 93 -8.02 3.91 -5.61
N ARG A 94 -8.00 4.34 -6.89
CA ARG A 94 -8.83 5.47 -7.34
C ARG A 94 -10.31 5.21 -7.12
N LYS A 95 -10.79 3.99 -7.43
CA LYS A 95 -12.18 3.60 -7.14
C LYS A 95 -12.49 3.65 -5.66
N ASN A 96 -11.58 3.18 -4.80
CA ASN A 96 -11.72 3.22 -3.35
C ASN A 96 -11.79 4.65 -2.81
N LEU A 97 -10.92 5.55 -3.26
CA LEU A 97 -10.96 6.97 -2.90
C LEU A 97 -12.29 7.60 -3.33
N ALA A 98 -12.67 7.45 -4.59
CA ALA A 98 -13.92 8.00 -5.12
C ALA A 98 -15.16 7.46 -4.38
N HIS A 99 -15.15 6.16 -4.02
CA HIS A 99 -16.25 5.52 -3.28
C HIS A 99 -16.44 6.10 -1.86
N ASN A 100 -15.41 6.74 -1.31
CA ASN A 100 -15.46 7.45 -0.03
C ASN A 100 -15.61 8.98 -0.19
N GLY A 101 -15.84 9.47 -1.40
CA GLY A 101 -15.97 10.91 -1.68
C GLY A 101 -14.65 11.68 -1.55
N LEU A 102 -13.52 10.98 -1.62
CA LEU A 102 -12.18 11.55 -1.54
C LEU A 102 -11.67 11.89 -2.94
N GLY A 103 -11.35 13.17 -3.17
CA GLY A 103 -10.74 13.63 -4.43
C GLY A 103 -9.23 13.42 -4.44
N GLU A 104 -8.63 13.45 -5.63
CA GLU A 104 -7.18 13.25 -5.80
C GLU A 104 -6.32 14.46 -5.43
N SER A 105 -6.91 15.62 -5.10
CA SER A 105 -6.16 16.86 -4.86
C SER A 105 -5.14 16.79 -3.71
N HIS A 106 -5.37 15.90 -2.75
CA HIS A 106 -4.50 15.66 -1.59
C HIS A 106 -4.03 14.20 -1.49
N HIS A 107 -4.31 13.41 -2.53
CA HIS A 107 -4.07 11.96 -2.54
C HIS A 107 -3.29 11.59 -3.81
N GLU A 108 -1.97 11.75 -3.75
CA GLU A 108 -1.09 11.43 -4.87
C GLU A 108 -1.01 9.93 -5.10
N ILE A 109 -1.11 9.52 -6.36
CA ILE A 109 -1.04 8.12 -6.79
C ILE A 109 0.08 7.98 -7.82
N VAL A 110 1.13 7.27 -7.42
CA VAL A 110 2.36 7.12 -8.20
C VAL A 110 2.50 5.70 -8.71
N ARG A 111 2.64 5.55 -10.02
CA ARG A 111 3.02 4.27 -10.60
C ARG A 111 4.53 4.19 -10.74
N ALA A 112 5.17 3.47 -9.80
CA ALA A 112 6.62 3.31 -9.80
C ALA A 112 7.05 2.03 -9.08
N ASN A 113 8.28 1.61 -9.29
CA ASN A 113 8.96 0.71 -8.40
C ASN A 113 9.25 1.45 -7.09
N CYS A 114 8.75 0.95 -5.96
CA CYS A 114 8.85 1.64 -4.67
C CYS A 114 10.30 1.91 -4.23
N LEU A 115 11.24 0.99 -4.50
CA LEU A 115 12.65 1.16 -4.17
C LEU A 115 13.25 2.33 -4.96
N GLN A 116 13.11 2.28 -6.30
CA GLN A 116 13.65 3.31 -7.19
C GLN A 116 12.96 4.67 -6.98
N TRP A 117 11.71 4.66 -6.55
CA TRP A 117 10.97 5.87 -6.25
C TRP A 117 11.49 6.51 -4.96
N LEU A 118 11.69 5.72 -3.89
CA LEU A 118 12.26 6.19 -2.63
C LEU A 118 13.65 6.82 -2.81
N GLU A 119 14.48 6.29 -3.71
CA GLU A 119 15.80 6.85 -3.97
C GLU A 119 15.77 8.26 -4.59
N LYS A 120 14.66 8.63 -5.21
CA LYS A 120 14.49 9.91 -5.94
C LYS A 120 13.55 10.87 -5.24
N ASP A 121 12.75 10.37 -4.29
CA ASP A 121 11.81 11.19 -3.54
C ASP A 121 12.57 12.07 -2.53
N GLU A 122 12.25 13.36 -2.52
CA GLU A 122 12.78 14.32 -1.54
C GLU A 122 11.74 14.64 -0.46
N GLY A 123 10.60 13.95 -0.48
CA GLY A 123 9.51 14.13 0.47
C GLY A 123 9.87 13.71 1.90
N SER A 124 9.13 14.24 2.85
CA SER A 124 9.19 13.82 4.25
C SER A 124 7.79 13.58 4.77
N TYR A 125 7.62 12.51 5.53
CA TYR A 125 6.32 12.01 5.95
C TYR A 125 6.25 11.84 7.46
N ASP A 126 5.05 11.94 8.02
CA ASP A 126 4.78 11.73 9.44
C ASP A 126 4.44 10.27 9.75
N LEU A 127 3.83 9.59 8.77
CA LEU A 127 3.49 8.17 8.84
C LEU A 127 3.91 7.48 7.54
N ILE A 128 4.54 6.33 7.65
CA ILE A 128 4.90 5.48 6.50
C ILE A 128 4.36 4.06 6.75
N LEU A 129 3.65 3.51 5.79
CA LEU A 129 3.39 2.07 5.70
C LEU A 129 4.29 1.47 4.63
N LEU A 130 5.03 0.45 5.00
CA LEU A 130 5.95 -0.30 4.17
C LEU A 130 5.58 -1.78 4.21
N ASP A 131 4.88 -2.28 3.19
CA ASP A 131 4.36 -3.65 3.11
C ASP A 131 4.84 -4.37 1.86
N PRO A 132 6.16 -4.63 1.74
CA PRO A 132 6.73 -5.22 0.55
C PRO A 132 6.28 -6.68 0.37
N PRO A 133 6.17 -7.16 -0.90
CA PRO A 133 5.95 -8.57 -1.17
C PRO A 133 7.11 -9.41 -0.63
N SER A 134 6.83 -10.65 -0.26
CA SER A 134 7.88 -11.59 0.20
C SER A 134 8.97 -11.80 -0.86
N PHE A 135 8.59 -11.75 -2.13
CA PHE A 135 9.47 -11.90 -3.28
C PHE A 135 8.89 -11.19 -4.51
N SER A 136 9.71 -10.50 -5.26
CA SER A 136 9.32 -9.87 -6.52
C SER A 136 10.36 -10.11 -7.61
N ASN A 137 9.91 -10.66 -8.76
CA ASN A 137 10.65 -10.73 -10.00
C ASN A 137 10.05 -9.68 -10.96
N SER A 138 10.53 -8.48 -10.89
CA SER A 138 10.16 -7.48 -11.91
C SER A 138 11.08 -7.62 -13.12
N LYS A 139 10.52 -7.73 -14.32
CA LYS A 139 11.29 -7.72 -15.58
C LYS A 139 12.08 -6.41 -15.79
N ASN A 140 11.82 -5.40 -14.99
CA ASN A 140 12.46 -4.08 -15.03
C ASN A 140 13.42 -3.85 -13.86
N MET A 141 13.77 -4.89 -13.11
CA MET A 141 14.81 -4.84 -12.08
C MET A 141 15.93 -5.78 -12.48
N ASP A 142 17.16 -5.29 -12.45
CA ASP A 142 18.36 -6.11 -12.70
C ASP A 142 18.56 -7.20 -11.63
N GLU A 143 17.92 -7.05 -10.47
CA GLU A 143 17.92 -8.03 -9.38
C GLU A 143 16.51 -8.29 -8.85
N SER A 144 16.26 -9.55 -8.45
CA SER A 144 15.03 -9.94 -7.75
C SER A 144 15.03 -9.41 -6.32
N PHE A 145 13.91 -8.83 -5.87
CA PHE A 145 13.71 -8.45 -4.48
C PHE A 145 13.34 -9.67 -3.62
N ASP A 146 14.01 -9.83 -2.47
CA ASP A 146 13.67 -10.81 -1.42
C ASP A 146 13.62 -10.08 -0.07
N VAL A 147 12.44 -10.05 0.58
CA VAL A 147 12.23 -9.31 1.82
C VAL A 147 13.18 -9.70 2.95
N GLN A 148 13.59 -10.97 3.05
CA GLN A 148 14.54 -11.39 4.08
C GLN A 148 15.94 -10.84 3.86
N ARG A 149 16.37 -10.76 2.60
CA ARG A 149 17.68 -10.22 2.23
C ARG A 149 17.70 -8.69 2.29
N ASP A 150 16.63 -8.05 1.80
CA ASP A 150 16.66 -6.64 1.42
C ASP A 150 15.93 -5.72 2.41
N HIS A 151 15.23 -6.28 3.43
CA HIS A 151 14.39 -5.47 4.33
C HIS A 151 15.17 -4.43 5.12
N ALA A 152 16.38 -4.74 5.59
CA ALA A 152 17.15 -3.81 6.43
C ALA A 152 17.46 -2.51 5.66
N GLU A 153 17.92 -2.64 4.41
CA GLU A 153 18.18 -1.49 3.55
C GLU A 153 16.90 -0.76 3.18
N LEU A 154 15.84 -1.48 2.82
CA LEU A 154 14.55 -0.88 2.49
C LEU A 154 13.95 -0.09 3.66
N VAL A 155 14.00 -0.65 4.87
CA VAL A 155 13.56 0.04 6.10
C VAL A 155 14.43 1.27 6.37
N ARG A 156 15.76 1.15 6.23
CA ARG A 156 16.69 2.27 6.43
C ARG A 156 16.39 3.44 5.48
N VAL A 157 16.17 3.15 4.21
CA VAL A 157 15.82 4.17 3.21
C VAL A 157 14.45 4.78 3.51
N ALA A 158 13.42 3.97 3.81
CA ALA A 158 12.11 4.48 4.18
C ALA A 158 12.16 5.37 5.44
N MET A 159 12.98 5.01 6.44
CA MET A 159 13.15 5.81 7.65
C MET A 159 13.84 7.16 7.39
N SER A 160 14.67 7.29 6.35
CA SER A 160 15.26 8.60 6.01
C SER A 160 14.22 9.62 5.51
N HIS A 161 13.05 9.15 5.10
CA HIS A 161 11.90 10.00 4.73
C HIS A 161 10.96 10.30 5.90
N LEU A 162 11.23 9.77 7.10
CA LEU A 162 10.44 10.11 8.29
C LEU A 162 10.85 11.45 8.89
N ARG A 163 9.86 12.27 9.20
CA ARG A 163 10.07 13.46 10.05
C ARG A 163 10.42 13.04 11.48
N PRO A 164 11.10 13.88 12.24
CA PRO A 164 11.33 13.65 13.68
C PRO A 164 9.99 13.36 14.40
N GLY A 165 9.92 12.24 15.12
CA GLY A 165 8.71 11.78 15.79
C GLY A 165 7.70 11.08 14.88
N GLY A 166 8.03 10.86 13.60
CA GLY A 166 7.23 10.06 12.67
C GLY A 166 7.22 8.56 13.00
N VAL A 167 6.31 7.82 12.42
CA VAL A 167 6.13 6.38 12.64
C VAL A 167 6.20 5.63 11.33
N LEU A 168 7.04 4.59 11.27
CA LEU A 168 7.07 3.60 10.21
C LEU A 168 6.39 2.32 10.69
N TYR A 169 5.43 1.84 9.92
CA TYR A 169 4.87 0.51 10.01
C TYR A 169 5.48 -0.39 8.94
N PHE A 170 6.17 -1.43 9.36
CA PHE A 170 6.72 -2.46 8.47
C PHE A 170 5.93 -3.76 8.61
N SER A 171 5.49 -4.31 7.51
CA SER A 171 4.76 -5.56 7.42
C SER A 171 5.31 -6.44 6.30
N ASN A 172 5.16 -7.75 6.41
CA ASN A 172 5.41 -8.71 5.33
C ASN A 172 4.74 -10.05 5.61
N ASN A 173 4.51 -10.85 4.55
CA ASN A 173 3.85 -12.15 4.62
C ASN A 173 4.81 -13.34 4.57
N ARG A 174 6.12 -13.13 4.72
CA ARG A 174 7.10 -14.21 4.64
C ARG A 174 7.05 -15.09 5.88
N ARG A 175 6.79 -16.37 5.70
CA ARG A 175 6.90 -17.35 6.80
C ARG A 175 8.35 -17.45 7.26
N GLY A 176 8.55 -17.41 8.59
CA GLY A 176 9.87 -17.51 9.19
C GLY A 176 10.75 -16.26 8.97
N PHE A 177 10.14 -15.12 8.62
CA PHE A 177 10.84 -13.84 8.56
C PHE A 177 11.52 -13.54 9.90
N LYS A 178 12.76 -13.07 9.83
CA LYS A 178 13.53 -12.58 10.98
C LYS A 178 13.92 -11.14 10.71
N LEU A 179 13.58 -10.26 11.63
CA LEU A 179 14.02 -8.88 11.61
C LEU A 179 15.46 -8.83 12.12
N ASP A 180 16.36 -8.23 11.35
CA ASP A 180 17.78 -8.03 11.72
C ASP A 180 17.93 -6.78 12.57
#